data_5556b9409229786a8eff9c82648f3963
#
_entry.id   5556b9409229786a8eff9c82648f3963
#
_cell.length_a   1.000
_cell.length_b   1.000
_cell.length_c   1.000
_cell.angle_alpha   90.00
_cell.angle_beta   90.00
_cell.angle_gamma   90.00
#
_symmetry.space_group_name_H-M   'P 1'
#
loop_
_entity.id
_entity.type
_entity.pdbx_description
1 polymer ?
#
loop_
_entity_poly.entity_id
_entity_poly.type
_entity_poly.pdbx_seq_one_letter_code
_entity_poly.pdbx_strand_id
1 'polypeptide(L)'
;MTATAIDNRPVHMPWWIPLIQGIAAIILGILLWTNPAQTAVTLVMFLAIYWVISGVISLLRLFVDRSHWGWKVFSGVIGILAGWALLRMDNVNAAVLFGWTVVILLAIQGIIMGIVQLVEAFQGGGWGPGIMGALSILFGILLWSNSLAATVMLPWVIA
;
A
#
# COMPACT_ATOMS: atom_id res chain seq x y z
N MET A 1 23.37 34.94 17.79
CA MET A 1 22.96 33.90 16.84
C MET A 1 23.22 32.56 17.50
N THR A 2 22.22 32.00 18.19
CA THR A 2 22.29 30.68 18.82
C THR A 2 21.88 29.65 17.76
N ALA A 3 22.87 28.96 17.21
CA ALA A 3 22.64 27.81 16.37
C ALA A 3 21.92 26.74 17.23
N THR A 4 20.66 26.48 16.95
CA THR A 4 19.93 25.33 17.49
C THR A 4 20.62 24.07 16.98
N ALA A 5 21.39 23.43 17.85
CA ALA A 5 21.96 22.12 17.57
C ALA A 5 20.79 21.18 17.25
N ILE A 6 20.70 20.76 16.00
CA ILE A 6 19.79 19.70 15.59
C ILE A 6 20.24 18.47 16.35
N ASP A 7 19.42 18.04 17.32
CA ASP A 7 19.66 16.83 18.12
C ASP A 7 19.53 15.61 17.19
N ASN A 8 20.66 15.21 16.61
CA ASN A 8 20.81 14.02 15.76
C ASN A 8 20.90 12.76 16.60
N ARG A 9 20.14 12.63 17.68
CA ARG A 9 20.06 11.35 18.39
C ARG A 9 19.44 10.33 17.46
N PRO A 10 20.12 9.22 17.17
CA PRO A 10 19.50 8.14 16.41
C PRO A 10 18.27 7.67 17.18
N VAL A 11 17.11 7.73 16.54
CA VAL A 11 15.87 7.16 17.09
C VAL A 11 16.12 5.65 17.17
N HIS A 12 16.47 5.17 18.36
CA HIS A 12 16.64 3.74 18.60
C HIS A 12 15.24 3.09 18.50
N MET A 13 14.90 2.63 17.29
CA MET A 13 13.74 1.75 17.16
C MET A 13 14.00 0.50 18.00
N PRO A 14 13.14 0.19 18.96
CA PRO A 14 13.31 -1.02 19.75
C PRO A 14 13.28 -2.24 18.82
N TRP A 15 14.25 -3.12 18.96
CA TRP A 15 14.49 -4.29 18.09
C TRP A 15 13.28 -5.25 17.98
N TRP A 16 12.37 -5.23 18.93
CA TRP A 16 11.16 -6.07 18.92
C TRP A 16 10.13 -5.63 17.87
N ILE A 17 10.14 -4.36 17.42
CA ILE A 17 9.20 -3.87 16.39
C ILE A 17 9.42 -4.58 15.06
N PRO A 18 10.66 -4.61 14.49
CA PRO A 18 10.91 -5.39 13.27
C PRO A 18 10.64 -6.89 13.45
N LEU A 19 10.88 -7.44 14.64
CA LEU A 19 10.62 -8.85 14.94
C LEU A 19 9.11 -9.16 14.82
N ILE A 20 8.26 -8.35 15.44
CA ILE A 20 6.79 -8.52 15.36
C ILE A 20 6.32 -8.37 13.91
N GLN A 21 6.84 -7.38 13.17
CA GLN A 21 6.51 -7.22 11.75
C GLN A 21 6.91 -8.44 10.91
N GLY A 22 8.10 -9.00 11.16
CA GLY A 22 8.57 -10.21 10.48
C GLY A 22 7.68 -11.43 10.77
N ILE A 23 7.32 -11.65 12.03
CA ILE A 23 6.41 -12.74 12.42
C ILE A 23 5.04 -12.56 11.77
N ALA A 24 4.47 -11.36 11.82
CA ALA A 24 3.20 -11.05 11.19
C ALA A 24 3.23 -11.27 9.66
N ALA A 25 4.32 -10.87 9.01
CA ALA A 25 4.52 -11.08 7.57
C ALA A 25 4.59 -12.58 7.21
N ILE A 26 5.27 -13.40 8.01
CA ILE A 26 5.34 -14.85 7.82
C ILE A 26 3.96 -15.48 7.97
N ILE A 27 3.21 -15.12 9.01
CA ILE A 27 1.85 -15.63 9.24
C ILE A 27 0.95 -15.27 8.06
N LEU A 28 0.97 -14.02 7.62
CA LEU A 28 0.19 -13.56 6.46
C LEU A 28 0.61 -14.28 5.17
N GLY A 29 1.91 -14.52 4.97
CA GLY A 29 2.42 -15.27 3.83
C GLY A 29 1.89 -16.71 3.79
N ILE A 30 1.89 -17.38 4.93
CA ILE A 30 1.35 -18.74 5.05
C ILE A 30 -0.17 -18.75 4.80
N LEU A 31 -0.91 -17.80 5.36
CA LEU A 31 -2.36 -17.70 5.14
C LEU A 31 -2.69 -17.43 3.67
N LEU A 32 -1.93 -16.55 2.98
CA LEU A 32 -2.09 -16.29 1.55
C LEU A 32 -1.74 -17.51 0.70
N TRP A 33 -0.82 -18.35 1.14
CA TRP A 33 -0.47 -19.57 0.44
C TRP A 33 -1.56 -20.66 0.59
N THR A 34 -2.13 -20.81 1.79
CA THR A 34 -3.11 -21.87 2.09
C THR A 34 -4.52 -21.53 1.60
N ASN A 35 -4.97 -20.27 1.78
CA ASN A 35 -6.31 -19.82 1.44
C ASN A 35 -6.30 -18.38 0.90
N PRO A 36 -5.83 -18.17 -0.34
CA PRO A 36 -5.61 -16.81 -0.87
C PRO A 36 -6.91 -15.98 -0.92
N ALA A 37 -8.02 -16.58 -1.36
CA ALA A 37 -9.28 -15.84 -1.50
C ALA A 37 -9.85 -15.38 -0.15
N GLN A 38 -9.91 -16.28 0.84
CA GLN A 38 -10.41 -15.91 2.17
C GLN A 38 -9.51 -14.92 2.90
N THR A 39 -8.19 -15.08 2.75
CA THR A 39 -7.22 -14.16 3.33
C THR A 39 -7.35 -12.76 2.70
N ALA A 40 -7.49 -12.68 1.38
CA ALA A 40 -7.70 -11.42 0.68
C ALA A 40 -9.00 -10.73 1.15
N VAL A 41 -10.12 -11.45 1.23
CA VAL A 41 -11.39 -10.93 1.74
C VAL A 41 -11.25 -10.39 3.16
N THR A 42 -10.60 -11.17 4.05
CA THR A 42 -10.39 -10.76 5.44
C THR A 42 -9.54 -9.49 5.53
N LEU A 43 -8.45 -9.41 4.76
CA LEU A 43 -7.59 -8.21 4.73
C LEU A 43 -8.35 -6.97 4.22
N VAL A 44 -9.18 -7.13 3.19
CA VAL A 44 -10.00 -6.03 2.67
C VAL A 44 -11.02 -5.55 3.69
N MET A 45 -11.66 -6.47 4.44
CA MET A 45 -12.57 -6.09 5.53
C MET A 45 -11.85 -5.31 6.63
N PHE A 46 -10.68 -5.77 7.08
CA PHE A 46 -9.88 -5.03 8.06
C PHE A 46 -9.49 -3.64 7.54
N LEU A 47 -9.08 -3.55 6.28
CA LEU A 47 -8.74 -2.27 5.66
C LEU A 47 -9.94 -1.34 5.54
N ALA A 48 -11.11 -1.86 5.16
CA ALA A 48 -12.34 -1.09 5.07
C ALA A 48 -12.74 -0.49 6.43
N ILE A 49 -12.69 -1.31 7.49
CA ILE A 49 -12.93 -0.87 8.87
C ILE A 49 -11.90 0.19 9.29
N TYR A 50 -10.63 -0.07 9.02
CA TYR A 50 -9.55 0.89 9.29
C TYR A 50 -9.79 2.23 8.59
N TRP A 51 -10.21 2.23 7.31
CA TRP A 51 -10.49 3.46 6.58
C TRP A 51 -11.67 4.23 7.15
N VAL A 52 -12.74 3.55 7.55
CA VAL A 52 -13.87 4.19 8.23
C VAL A 52 -13.41 4.84 9.53
N ILE A 53 -12.72 4.09 10.40
CA ILE A 53 -12.23 4.61 11.69
C ILE A 53 -11.26 5.77 11.47
N SER A 54 -10.29 5.61 10.58
CA SER A 54 -9.30 6.65 10.25
C SER A 54 -9.97 7.91 9.69
N GLY A 55 -10.97 7.74 8.83
CA GLY A 55 -11.76 8.84 8.29
C GLY A 55 -12.53 9.60 9.37
N VAL A 56 -13.18 8.88 10.30
CA VAL A 56 -13.86 9.49 11.46
C VAL A 56 -12.87 10.25 12.35
N ILE A 57 -11.73 9.64 12.66
CA ILE A 57 -10.68 10.29 13.46
C ILE A 57 -10.16 11.54 12.75
N SER A 58 -9.98 11.50 11.42
CA SER A 58 -9.52 12.64 10.63
C SER A 58 -10.51 13.81 10.72
N LEU A 59 -11.83 13.54 10.69
CA LEU A 59 -12.85 14.55 10.89
C LEU A 59 -12.90 15.06 12.32
N LEU A 60 -12.72 14.20 13.32
CA LEU A 60 -12.67 14.63 14.72
C LEU A 60 -11.46 15.55 15.01
N ARG A 61 -10.31 15.27 14.39
CA ARG A 61 -9.13 16.13 14.51
C ARG A 61 -9.34 17.55 13.96
N LEU A 62 -10.34 17.74 13.10
CA LEU A 62 -10.70 19.06 12.59
C LEU A 62 -11.17 20.01 13.71
N PHE A 63 -11.80 19.47 14.76
CA PHE A 63 -12.25 20.27 15.91
C PHE A 63 -11.11 20.73 16.80
N VAL A 64 -9.99 20.00 16.81
CA VAL A 64 -8.81 20.31 17.66
C VAL A 64 -7.80 21.17 16.91
N ASP A 65 -7.56 20.89 15.63
CA ASP A 65 -6.55 21.58 14.83
C ASP A 65 -7.11 21.89 13.44
N ARG A 66 -7.32 23.17 13.15
CA ARG A 66 -7.83 23.68 11.88
C ARG A 66 -6.76 23.88 10.81
N SER A 67 -5.50 23.57 11.10
CA SER A 67 -4.44 23.59 10.10
C SER A 67 -4.76 22.61 8.98
N HIS A 68 -4.68 23.05 7.72
CA HIS A 68 -4.98 22.24 6.51
C HIS A 68 -6.38 21.58 6.54
N TRP A 69 -7.38 22.29 7.06
CA TRP A 69 -8.75 21.78 7.25
C TRP A 69 -9.34 21.14 5.99
N GLY A 70 -9.10 21.74 4.81
CA GLY A 70 -9.62 21.21 3.53
C GLY A 70 -9.09 19.81 3.21
N TRP A 71 -7.79 19.57 3.44
CA TRP A 71 -7.19 18.25 3.23
C TRP A 71 -7.71 17.20 4.23
N LYS A 72 -7.91 17.59 5.48
CA LYS A 72 -8.44 16.71 6.53
C LYS A 72 -9.90 16.31 6.26
N VAL A 73 -10.72 17.26 5.82
CA VAL A 73 -12.11 16.98 5.40
C VAL A 73 -12.13 16.06 4.19
N PHE A 74 -11.36 16.39 3.16
CA PHE A 74 -11.30 15.61 1.94
C PHE A 74 -10.86 14.15 2.21
N SER A 75 -9.76 13.95 2.93
CA SER A 75 -9.26 12.63 3.28
C SER A 75 -10.21 11.87 4.20
N GLY A 76 -10.85 12.54 5.17
CA GLY A 76 -11.81 11.95 6.08
C GLY A 76 -13.07 11.47 5.37
N VAL A 77 -13.65 12.31 4.52
CA VAL A 77 -14.86 11.96 3.76
C VAL A 77 -14.57 10.82 2.78
N ILE A 78 -13.47 10.90 2.03
CA ILE A 78 -13.08 9.83 1.10
C ILE A 78 -12.81 8.53 1.85
N GLY A 79 -12.11 8.57 2.99
CA GLY A 79 -11.85 7.37 3.80
C GLY A 79 -13.14 6.70 4.27
N ILE A 80 -14.11 7.47 4.76
CA ILE A 80 -15.41 6.93 5.19
C ILE A 80 -16.19 6.36 3.99
N LEU A 81 -16.28 7.09 2.88
CA LEU A 81 -17.02 6.65 1.69
C LEU A 81 -16.40 5.40 1.08
N ALA A 82 -15.07 5.36 0.94
CA ALA A 82 -14.36 4.22 0.39
C ALA A 82 -14.49 2.98 1.29
N GLY A 83 -14.29 3.14 2.61
CA GLY A 83 -14.47 2.05 3.56
C GLY A 83 -15.91 1.54 3.60
N TRP A 84 -16.90 2.42 3.57
CA TRP A 84 -18.32 2.05 3.55
C TRP A 84 -18.72 1.37 2.24
N ALA A 85 -18.21 1.85 1.10
CA ALA A 85 -18.44 1.23 -0.20
C ALA A 85 -17.91 -0.22 -0.21
N LEU A 86 -16.68 -0.44 0.30
CA LEU A 86 -16.10 -1.78 0.39
C LEU A 86 -16.90 -2.70 1.32
N LEU A 87 -17.40 -2.19 2.45
CA LEU A 87 -18.24 -2.97 3.39
C LEU A 87 -19.62 -3.34 2.82
N ARG A 88 -20.12 -2.58 1.83
CA ARG A 88 -21.40 -2.86 1.17
C ARG A 88 -21.29 -3.76 -0.05
N MET A 89 -20.11 -3.93 -0.59
CA MET A 89 -19.85 -4.85 -1.70
C MET A 89 -19.84 -6.29 -1.21
N ASP A 90 -20.22 -7.22 -2.10
CA ASP A 90 -19.98 -8.64 -1.83
C ASP A 90 -18.49 -8.86 -1.58
N ASN A 91 -18.18 -9.67 -0.58
CA ASN A 91 -16.81 -9.88 -0.11
C ASN A 91 -15.83 -10.25 -1.23
N VAL A 92 -16.28 -11.04 -2.19
CA VAL A 92 -15.48 -11.47 -3.35
C VAL A 92 -15.20 -10.29 -4.28
N ASN A 93 -16.23 -9.52 -4.63
CA ASN A 93 -16.09 -8.34 -5.50
C ASN A 93 -15.22 -7.26 -4.86
N ALA A 94 -15.35 -7.04 -3.55
CA ALA A 94 -14.50 -6.12 -2.80
C ALA A 94 -13.04 -6.57 -2.81
N ALA A 95 -12.75 -7.86 -2.62
CA ALA A 95 -11.40 -8.42 -2.65
C ALA A 95 -10.78 -8.32 -4.05
N VAL A 96 -11.55 -8.58 -5.10
CA VAL A 96 -11.11 -8.46 -6.50
C VAL A 96 -10.78 -7.01 -6.85
N LEU A 97 -11.67 -6.07 -6.55
CA LEU A 97 -11.47 -4.65 -6.82
C LEU A 97 -10.24 -4.13 -6.07
N PHE A 98 -10.11 -4.49 -4.79
CA PHE A 98 -8.96 -4.10 -3.99
C PHE A 98 -7.66 -4.70 -4.52
N GLY A 99 -7.65 -6.01 -4.83
CA GLY A 99 -6.48 -6.69 -5.40
C GLY A 99 -6.03 -6.05 -6.71
N TRP A 100 -6.97 -5.75 -7.60
CA TRP A 100 -6.69 -5.06 -8.86
C TRP A 100 -6.09 -3.66 -8.63
N THR A 101 -6.68 -2.89 -7.71
CA THR A 101 -6.18 -1.56 -7.35
C THR A 101 -4.75 -1.62 -6.80
N VAL A 102 -4.48 -2.58 -5.90
CA VAL A 102 -3.14 -2.78 -5.32
C VAL A 102 -2.14 -3.16 -6.42
N VAL A 103 -2.49 -4.07 -7.33
CA VAL A 103 -1.61 -4.47 -8.44
C VAL A 103 -1.26 -3.29 -9.33
N ILE A 104 -2.23 -2.44 -9.68
CA ILE A 104 -1.98 -1.23 -10.47
C ILE A 104 -1.06 -0.26 -9.73
N LEU A 105 -1.32 -0.02 -8.45
CA LEU A 105 -0.48 0.87 -7.64
C LEU A 105 0.96 0.36 -7.55
N LEU A 106 1.13 -0.95 -7.32
CA LEU A 106 2.46 -1.58 -7.30
C LEU A 106 3.15 -1.52 -8.67
N ALA A 107 2.41 -1.69 -9.76
CA ALA A 107 2.94 -1.56 -11.12
C ALA A 107 3.45 -0.13 -11.39
N ILE A 108 2.65 0.88 -11.06
CA ILE A 108 3.04 2.30 -11.20
C ILE A 108 4.25 2.61 -10.32
N GLN A 109 4.22 2.18 -9.05
CA GLN A 109 5.31 2.39 -8.11
C GLN A 109 6.60 1.70 -8.58
N GLY A 110 6.50 0.47 -9.09
CA GLY A 110 7.63 -0.29 -9.63
C GLY A 110 8.26 0.42 -10.84
N ILE A 111 7.44 0.97 -11.75
CA ILE A 111 7.94 1.74 -12.90
C ILE A 111 8.63 3.03 -12.44
N ILE A 112 8.01 3.80 -11.54
CA ILE A 112 8.58 5.06 -11.03
C ILE A 112 9.92 4.79 -10.33
N MET A 113 9.96 3.83 -9.41
CA MET A 113 11.18 3.45 -8.69
C MET A 113 12.26 2.93 -9.63
N GLY A 114 11.86 2.15 -10.63
CA GLY A 114 12.78 1.65 -11.65
C GLY A 114 13.41 2.77 -12.48
N ILE A 115 12.64 3.79 -12.86
CA ILE A 115 13.17 4.98 -13.55
C ILE A 115 14.16 5.74 -12.66
N VAL A 116 13.82 5.96 -11.39
CA VAL A 116 14.71 6.64 -10.43
C VAL A 116 16.03 5.89 -10.28
N GLN A 117 15.98 4.57 -10.11
CA GLN A 117 17.18 3.73 -9.99
C GLN A 117 18.01 3.72 -11.28
N LEU A 118 17.37 3.77 -12.46
CA LEU A 118 18.08 3.89 -13.73
C LEU A 118 18.84 5.24 -13.83
N VAL A 119 18.18 6.33 -13.47
CA VAL A 119 18.79 7.67 -13.44
C VAL A 119 19.97 7.70 -12.46
N GLU A 120 19.83 7.09 -11.29
CA GLU A 120 20.91 6.96 -10.29
C GLU A 120 22.11 6.17 -10.84
N ALA A 121 21.85 5.09 -11.58
CA ALA A 121 22.92 4.33 -12.24
C ALA A 121 23.70 5.17 -13.26
N PHE A 122 23.03 6.00 -14.04
CA PHE A 122 23.68 6.92 -15.00
C PHE A 122 24.44 8.07 -14.32
N GLN A 123 24.07 8.43 -13.10
CA GLN A 123 24.76 9.46 -12.29
C GLN A 123 25.99 8.92 -11.54
N GLY A 124 26.39 7.68 -11.80
CA GLY A 124 27.59 7.09 -11.19
C GLY A 124 27.31 6.13 -10.03
N GLY A 125 26.06 5.78 -9.78
CA GLY A 125 25.64 4.81 -8.74
C GLY A 125 26.06 3.37 -9.01
N GLY A 126 26.73 3.10 -10.15
CA GLY A 126 27.22 1.78 -10.49
C GLY A 126 26.20 0.85 -11.15
N TRP A 127 26.60 -0.40 -11.40
CA TRP A 127 25.77 -1.38 -12.14
C TRP A 127 24.59 -1.91 -11.31
N GLY A 128 24.67 -1.90 -9.97
CA GLY A 128 23.63 -2.43 -9.09
C GLY A 128 22.28 -1.73 -9.26
N PRO A 129 22.18 -0.40 -9.10
CA PRO A 129 20.95 0.35 -9.34
C PRO A 129 20.43 0.20 -10.77
N GLY A 130 21.31 0.09 -11.78
CA GLY A 130 20.91 -0.10 -13.16
C GLY A 130 20.15 -1.40 -13.40
N ILE A 131 20.68 -2.52 -12.91
CA ILE A 131 20.03 -3.84 -13.02
C ILE A 131 18.72 -3.86 -12.25
N MET A 132 18.72 -3.35 -11.00
CA MET A 132 17.52 -3.29 -10.16
C MET A 132 16.44 -2.40 -10.78
N GLY A 133 16.82 -1.25 -11.36
CA GLY A 133 15.93 -0.35 -12.07
C GLY A 133 15.29 -1.01 -13.29
N ALA A 134 16.07 -1.68 -14.12
CA ALA A 134 15.56 -2.41 -15.27
C ALA A 134 14.60 -3.53 -14.88
N LEU A 135 14.93 -4.33 -13.86
CA LEU A 135 14.06 -5.36 -13.32
C LEU A 135 12.75 -4.79 -12.76
N SER A 136 12.82 -3.69 -12.01
CA SER A 136 11.64 -3.03 -11.44
C SER A 136 10.68 -2.52 -12.51
N ILE A 137 11.20 -1.94 -13.60
CA ILE A 137 10.38 -1.51 -14.74
C ILE A 137 9.76 -2.72 -15.43
N LEU A 138 10.56 -3.77 -15.68
CA LEU A 138 10.07 -4.99 -16.33
C LEU A 138 8.92 -5.62 -15.49
N PHE A 139 9.10 -5.77 -14.18
CA PHE A 139 8.06 -6.26 -13.28
C PHE A 139 6.83 -5.35 -13.26
N GLY A 140 7.02 -4.03 -13.22
CA GLY A 140 5.92 -3.07 -13.28
C GLY A 140 5.08 -3.20 -14.55
N ILE A 141 5.73 -3.35 -15.71
CA ILE A 141 5.06 -3.58 -17.00
C ILE A 141 4.36 -4.94 -17.04
N LEU A 142 4.98 -5.99 -16.51
CA LEU A 142 4.37 -7.33 -16.43
C LEU A 142 3.13 -7.31 -15.52
N LEU A 143 3.19 -6.66 -14.36
CA LEU A 143 2.04 -6.50 -13.47
C LEU A 143 0.92 -5.72 -14.16
N TRP A 144 1.26 -4.65 -14.88
CA TRP A 144 0.27 -3.87 -15.64
C TRP A 144 -0.41 -4.69 -16.72
N SER A 145 0.34 -5.44 -17.52
CA SER A 145 -0.20 -6.25 -18.61
C SER A 145 -1.04 -7.43 -18.12
N ASN A 146 -0.65 -8.06 -17.00
CA ASN A 146 -1.38 -9.19 -16.42
C ASN A 146 -2.56 -8.77 -15.54
N SER A 147 -2.67 -7.51 -15.11
CA SER A 147 -3.82 -7.03 -14.34
C SER A 147 -5.12 -7.16 -15.12
N LEU A 148 -5.09 -6.98 -16.43
CA LEU A 148 -6.23 -7.21 -17.33
C LEU A 148 -6.55 -8.71 -17.48
N ALA A 149 -5.52 -9.57 -17.55
CA ALA A 149 -5.70 -11.02 -17.63
C ALA A 149 -6.24 -11.58 -16.31
N ALA A 150 -5.79 -11.09 -15.16
CA ALA A 150 -6.29 -11.51 -13.85
C ALA A 150 -7.78 -11.20 -13.66
N THR A 151 -8.26 -10.06 -14.13
CA THR A 151 -9.70 -9.70 -14.06
C THR A 151 -10.58 -10.61 -14.93
N VAL A 152 -10.05 -11.09 -16.05
CA VAL A 152 -10.79 -12.02 -16.95
C VAL A 152 -10.76 -13.46 -16.43
N MET A 153 -9.68 -13.88 -15.75
CA MET A 153 -9.52 -15.23 -15.22
C MET A 153 -10.18 -15.46 -13.86
N LEU A 154 -10.38 -14.40 -13.06
CA LEU A 154 -10.99 -14.51 -11.72
C LEU A 154 -12.39 -15.13 -11.71
N PRO A 155 -13.33 -14.80 -12.64
CA PRO A 155 -14.63 -15.45 -12.69
C PRO A 155 -14.55 -16.97 -12.93
N TRP A 156 -13.52 -17.44 -13.66
CA TRP A 156 -13.31 -18.86 -13.95
C TRP A 156 -12.68 -19.64 -12.79
N VAL A 157 -11.95 -18.95 -11.89
CA VAL A 157 -11.33 -19.57 -10.71
C VAL A 157 -12.32 -19.66 -9.55
N ILE A 158 -13.37 -18.83 -9.56
CA ILE A 158 -14.38 -18.75 -8.49
C ILE A 158 -15.64 -19.57 -8.83
N ALA A 159 -15.84 -19.91 -10.11
CA ALA A 159 -16.93 -20.78 -10.57
C ALA A 159 -16.61 -22.28 -10.36
#